data_d989303bc96494f6e5425246283f9cf9
#
_entry.id   d989303bc96494f6e5425246283f9cf9
#
_cell.length_a   1.000
_cell.length_b   1.000
_cell.length_c   1.000
_cell.angle_alpha   90.00
_cell.angle_beta   90.00
_cell.angle_gamma   90.00
#
_symmetry.space_group_name_H-M   'P 1'
#
loop_
_entity.id
_entity.type
_entity.pdbx_description
1 polymer ?
#
loop_
_entity_poly.entity_id
_entity_poly.type
_entity_poly.pdbx_seq_one_letter_code
_entity_poly.pdbx_strand_id
1 'polypeptide(L)'
;MNEAVIRGWITTLAGINPEDSDDAERIGLLRAKEELKSALCASQARDAAAFDASQRRAQENAGIAAEKLGKNIGDQIALARRQSPHKGNQLLGIAKVLVAEMPHTLTALATGKLNEYRATLMVQETAFLSLDDRRAVDTELAPDTGAMDGMGDGQISAATKRVAYRLDPHSAMARNAKAELDRHVSCRPAPDTMVNLTALLPVAQGVSAYAALSREADSLRAAGDHRGRGQIMADTLVQHITGTPGGITGVEIQLVMTDRTLLQGDSEPAHLTGYGTVPAQWARNLIRHGETGAHAATANPGTGPSAGAGAGTGAGIATAMGDPAFRVWIRRLYTAPGTGQPVGMDSKGRLFPPGLRRFIIARDQTCRTPWCDAPIRHIDHVIPYRDRHKGEGGGQTSGLNGQGLCQHCNLRKETPGWSSTPRPEPPSGARKTKPRAASHGSPRGTRHTVQTSTPLGNIYTSTAPALPGTDRSELGRLLLERRKRMFRVRRAGPYRPSDQH
;
A
#
# COMPACT_ATOMS: atom_id res chain seq x y z
N MET A 1 -12.53 31.34 -2.86
CA MET A 1 -11.57 30.70 -3.77
C MET A 1 -12.29 29.53 -4.43
N ASN A 2 -12.20 29.36 -5.75
CA ASN A 2 -12.85 28.27 -6.46
C ASN A 2 -11.81 27.27 -7.01
N GLU A 3 -12.29 26.12 -7.48
CA GLU A 3 -11.42 25.04 -8.01
C GLU A 3 -10.51 25.51 -9.16
N ALA A 4 -10.99 26.40 -10.02
CA ALA A 4 -10.23 26.91 -11.17
C ALA A 4 -8.95 27.67 -10.73
N VAL A 5 -9.02 28.45 -9.66
CA VAL A 5 -7.87 29.17 -9.10
C VAL A 5 -6.80 28.20 -8.60
N ILE A 6 -7.22 27.13 -7.87
CA ILE A 6 -6.29 26.10 -7.37
C ILE A 6 -5.65 25.36 -8.54
N ARG A 7 -6.42 25.02 -9.58
CA ARG A 7 -5.88 24.40 -10.80
C ARG A 7 -4.88 25.30 -11.52
N GLY A 8 -5.11 26.63 -11.52
CA GLY A 8 -4.16 27.62 -12.02
C GLY A 8 -2.82 27.55 -11.28
N TRP A 9 -2.84 27.47 -9.94
CA TRP A 9 -1.62 27.31 -9.13
C TRP A 9 -0.85 26.04 -9.47
N ILE A 10 -1.55 24.92 -9.67
CA ILE A 10 -0.92 23.64 -10.09
C ILE A 10 -0.17 23.83 -11.42
N THR A 11 -0.80 24.51 -12.40
CA THR A 11 -0.19 24.77 -13.70
C THR A 11 1.05 25.69 -13.56
N THR A 12 0.93 26.76 -12.77
CA THR A 12 2.05 27.68 -12.51
C THR A 12 3.22 26.97 -11.86
N LEU A 13 2.96 26.17 -10.80
CA LEU A 13 4.02 25.43 -10.12
C LEU A 13 4.69 24.36 -11.01
N ALA A 14 3.93 23.71 -11.90
CA ALA A 14 4.45 22.75 -12.85
C ALA A 14 5.35 23.37 -13.93
N GLY A 15 5.16 24.66 -14.22
CA GLY A 15 5.94 25.41 -15.21
C GLY A 15 7.21 26.07 -14.65
N ILE A 16 7.49 25.99 -13.34
CA ILE A 16 8.73 26.54 -12.76
C ILE A 16 9.92 25.70 -13.19
N ASN A 17 10.88 26.33 -13.88
CA ASN A 17 12.17 25.73 -14.20
C ASN A 17 13.17 26.02 -13.07
N PRO A 18 13.74 25.01 -12.40
CA PRO A 18 14.74 25.25 -11.35
C PRO A 18 16.04 25.91 -11.84
N GLU A 19 16.34 25.87 -13.13
CA GLU A 19 17.54 26.46 -13.71
C GLU A 19 17.45 27.99 -13.79
N ASP A 20 16.25 28.58 -13.70
CA ASP A 20 16.02 30.02 -13.78
C ASP A 20 16.32 30.77 -12.46
N SER A 21 16.71 30.03 -11.40
CA SER A 21 16.95 30.57 -10.05
C SER A 21 18.37 30.24 -9.58
N ASP A 22 18.95 31.13 -8.79
CA ASP A 22 20.18 30.83 -8.06
C ASP A 22 19.93 29.93 -6.83
N ASP A 23 21.01 29.53 -6.13
CA ASP A 23 20.88 28.60 -4.99
C ASP A 23 20.18 29.23 -3.78
N ALA A 24 20.33 30.52 -3.54
CA ALA A 24 19.65 31.23 -2.45
C ALA A 24 18.15 31.34 -2.74
N GLU A 25 17.78 31.65 -3.97
CA GLU A 25 16.40 31.70 -4.43
C GLU A 25 15.75 30.29 -4.37
N ARG A 26 16.50 29.25 -4.76
CA ARG A 26 16.01 27.83 -4.67
C ARG A 26 15.64 27.45 -3.24
N ILE A 27 16.48 27.80 -2.25
CA ILE A 27 16.19 27.54 -0.84
C ILE A 27 14.99 28.39 -0.37
N GLY A 28 14.87 29.63 -0.80
CA GLY A 28 13.69 30.48 -0.55
C GLY A 28 12.41 29.87 -1.12
N LEU A 29 12.45 29.40 -2.36
CA LEU A 29 11.32 28.72 -3.02
C LEU A 29 10.95 27.40 -2.37
N LEU A 30 11.92 26.61 -1.89
CA LEU A 30 11.64 25.39 -1.13
C LEU A 30 10.88 25.69 0.16
N ARG A 31 11.30 26.71 0.90
CA ARG A 31 10.61 27.18 2.12
C ARG A 31 9.19 27.63 1.80
N ALA A 32 9.01 28.51 0.83
CA ALA A 32 7.70 29.04 0.45
C ALA A 32 6.74 27.92 0.00
N LYS A 33 7.24 26.90 -0.71
CA LYS A 33 6.46 25.72 -1.11
C LYS A 33 6.05 24.86 0.07
N GLU A 34 6.89 24.71 1.11
CA GLU A 34 6.54 23.98 2.33
C GLU A 34 5.49 24.74 3.15
N GLU A 35 5.61 26.06 3.26
CA GLU A 35 4.60 26.94 3.87
C GLU A 35 3.26 26.88 3.13
N LEU A 36 3.28 26.93 1.78
CA LEU A 36 2.09 26.77 0.95
C LEU A 36 1.42 25.41 1.14
N LYS A 37 2.22 24.33 1.20
CA LYS A 37 1.73 22.97 1.46
C LYS A 37 1.01 22.88 2.81
N SER A 38 1.56 23.50 3.84
CA SER A 38 0.97 23.57 5.17
C SER A 38 -0.35 24.36 5.17
N ALA A 39 -0.38 25.51 4.51
CA ALA A 39 -1.59 26.31 4.35
C ALA A 39 -2.70 25.57 3.57
N LEU A 40 -2.34 24.82 2.54
CA LEU A 40 -3.29 23.95 1.81
C LEU A 40 -3.85 22.85 2.71
N CYS A 41 -3.04 22.24 3.59
CA CYS A 41 -3.52 21.26 4.56
C CYS A 41 -4.53 21.85 5.54
N ALA A 42 -4.30 23.07 6.02
CA ALA A 42 -5.26 23.80 6.86
C ALA A 42 -6.57 24.09 6.13
N SER A 43 -6.50 24.51 4.86
CA SER A 43 -7.68 24.71 4.03
C SER A 43 -8.46 23.42 3.84
N GLN A 44 -7.78 22.32 3.50
CA GLN A 44 -8.41 21.01 3.36
C GLN A 44 -9.06 20.51 4.66
N ALA A 45 -8.47 20.83 5.82
CA ALA A 45 -9.08 20.51 7.11
C ALA A 45 -10.41 21.25 7.32
N ARG A 46 -10.46 22.54 6.99
CA ARG A 46 -11.72 23.34 7.05
C ARG A 46 -12.78 22.79 6.09
N ASP A 47 -12.41 22.49 4.86
CA ASP A 47 -13.31 21.91 3.86
C ASP A 47 -13.84 20.53 4.31
N ALA A 48 -12.98 19.67 4.85
CA ALA A 48 -13.37 18.36 5.35
C ALA A 48 -14.32 18.43 6.54
N ALA A 49 -14.07 19.33 7.49
CA ALA A 49 -14.97 19.56 8.64
C ALA A 49 -16.32 20.12 8.21
N ALA A 50 -16.33 21.09 7.29
CA ALA A 50 -17.55 21.67 6.73
C ALA A 50 -18.36 20.62 5.94
N PHE A 51 -17.67 19.76 5.18
CA PHE A 51 -18.27 18.66 4.45
C PHE A 51 -18.91 17.62 5.40
N ASP A 52 -18.19 17.22 6.48
CA ASP A 52 -18.75 16.32 7.49
C ASP A 52 -20.03 16.90 8.11
N ALA A 53 -20.00 18.16 8.52
CA ALA A 53 -21.16 18.82 9.10
C ALA A 53 -22.35 18.89 8.14
N SER A 54 -22.12 19.19 6.86
CA SER A 54 -23.15 19.23 5.83
C SER A 54 -23.76 17.84 5.57
N GLN A 55 -22.91 16.82 5.42
CA GLN A 55 -23.35 15.46 5.17
C GLN A 55 -24.12 14.86 6.36
N ARG A 56 -23.71 15.15 7.59
CA ARG A 56 -24.46 14.73 8.80
C ARG A 56 -25.84 15.34 8.82
N ARG A 57 -25.98 16.64 8.55
CA ARG A 57 -27.29 17.29 8.44
C ARG A 57 -28.15 16.67 7.35
N ALA A 58 -27.58 16.34 6.21
CA ALA A 58 -28.31 15.67 5.12
C ALA A 58 -28.76 14.25 5.55
N GLN A 59 -27.94 13.51 6.28
CA GLN A 59 -28.29 12.20 6.83
C GLN A 59 -29.39 12.29 7.90
N GLU A 60 -29.33 13.29 8.77
CA GLU A 60 -30.38 13.58 9.76
C GLU A 60 -31.72 13.90 9.09
N ASN A 61 -31.70 14.78 8.09
CA ASN A 61 -32.89 15.14 7.30
C ASN A 61 -33.47 13.94 6.53
N ALA A 62 -32.64 12.97 6.17
CA ALA A 62 -33.04 11.72 5.56
C ALA A 62 -33.53 10.65 6.57
N GLY A 63 -33.60 10.99 7.86
CA GLY A 63 -34.07 10.09 8.93
C GLY A 63 -33.09 8.97 9.29
N ILE A 64 -31.81 9.14 9.03
CA ILE A 64 -30.79 8.16 9.43
C ILE A 64 -30.61 8.22 10.96
N ALA A 65 -30.66 7.04 11.60
CA ALA A 65 -30.53 6.91 13.04
C ALA A 65 -29.19 7.50 13.55
N ALA A 66 -29.22 8.14 14.72
CA ALA A 66 -28.09 8.90 15.28
C ALA A 66 -26.77 8.09 15.35
N GLU A 67 -26.83 6.80 15.69
CA GLU A 67 -25.67 5.92 15.76
C GLU A 67 -25.06 5.57 14.40
N LYS A 68 -25.75 5.89 13.31
CA LYS A 68 -25.30 5.69 11.93
C LYS A 68 -24.85 6.97 11.23
N LEU A 69 -25.05 8.13 11.89
CA LEU A 69 -24.63 9.41 11.34
C LEU A 69 -23.11 9.49 11.14
N GLY A 70 -22.68 10.09 10.05
CA GLY A 70 -21.28 10.27 9.74
C GLY A 70 -20.61 9.05 9.10
N LYS A 71 -21.31 7.92 8.94
CA LYS A 71 -20.74 6.75 8.25
C LYS A 71 -20.37 7.07 6.80
N ASN A 72 -19.18 6.60 6.39
CA ASN A 72 -18.63 6.72 5.03
C ASN A 72 -18.38 8.15 4.51
N ILE A 73 -18.48 9.18 5.36
CA ILE A 73 -18.07 10.55 4.99
C ILE A 73 -16.57 10.61 4.78
N GLY A 74 -15.79 10.06 5.72
CA GLY A 74 -14.33 9.96 5.60
C GLY A 74 -13.87 9.16 4.38
N ASP A 75 -14.66 8.21 3.90
CA ASP A 75 -14.36 7.45 2.68
C ASP A 75 -14.49 8.28 1.40
N GLN A 76 -15.43 9.22 1.34
CA GLN A 76 -15.53 10.18 0.22
C GLN A 76 -14.33 11.14 0.23
N ILE A 77 -13.94 11.63 1.41
CA ILE A 77 -12.73 12.46 1.58
C ILE A 77 -11.47 11.68 1.19
N ALA A 78 -11.37 10.40 1.58
CA ALA A 78 -10.27 9.52 1.19
C ALA A 78 -10.11 9.45 -0.33
N LEU A 79 -11.18 9.17 -1.04
CA LEU A 79 -11.19 9.11 -2.51
C LEU A 79 -10.81 10.45 -3.14
N ALA A 80 -11.35 11.56 -2.64
CA ALA A 80 -11.02 12.91 -3.12
C ALA A 80 -9.53 13.25 -2.92
N ARG A 81 -8.98 12.85 -1.78
CA ARG A 81 -7.55 13.04 -1.43
C ARG A 81 -6.63 11.94 -1.99
N ARG A 82 -7.14 10.97 -2.72
CA ARG A 82 -6.40 9.80 -3.24
C ARG A 82 -5.69 9.03 -2.12
N GLN A 83 -6.40 8.80 -1.02
CA GLN A 83 -5.91 8.11 0.17
C GLN A 83 -6.71 6.84 0.45
N SER A 84 -6.15 5.95 1.27
CA SER A 84 -6.91 4.79 1.75
C SER A 84 -8.09 5.23 2.64
N PRO A 85 -9.16 4.44 2.74
CA PRO A 85 -10.30 4.73 3.62
C PRO A 85 -9.87 4.98 5.08
N HIS A 86 -8.92 4.19 5.60
CA HIS A 86 -8.37 4.39 6.94
C HIS A 86 -7.72 5.78 7.09
N LYS A 87 -6.88 6.17 6.13
CA LYS A 87 -6.22 7.49 6.16
C LYS A 87 -7.23 8.63 6.01
N GLY A 88 -8.25 8.47 5.16
CA GLY A 88 -9.31 9.47 5.00
C GLY A 88 -10.11 9.70 6.28
N ASN A 89 -10.49 8.63 6.98
CA ASN A 89 -11.16 8.74 8.27
C ASN A 89 -10.27 9.36 9.35
N GLN A 90 -8.98 9.01 9.39
CA GLN A 90 -8.00 9.64 10.28
C GLN A 90 -7.89 11.15 10.02
N LEU A 91 -7.73 11.54 8.75
CA LEU A 91 -7.62 12.96 8.37
C LEU A 91 -8.89 13.77 8.68
N LEU A 92 -10.07 13.15 8.49
CA LEU A 92 -11.33 13.79 8.91
C LEU A 92 -11.38 13.98 10.43
N GLY A 93 -10.98 12.97 11.21
CA GLY A 93 -10.90 13.10 12.67
C GLY A 93 -9.99 14.26 13.10
N ILE A 94 -8.79 14.33 12.52
CA ILE A 94 -7.82 15.42 12.77
C ILE A 94 -8.41 16.78 12.36
N ALA A 95 -9.03 16.86 11.18
CA ALA A 95 -9.64 18.08 10.67
C ALA A 95 -10.70 18.63 11.62
N LYS A 96 -11.57 17.78 12.15
CA LYS A 96 -12.62 18.16 13.12
C LYS A 96 -12.01 18.71 14.40
N VAL A 97 -10.98 18.07 14.93
CA VAL A 97 -10.29 18.53 16.13
C VAL A 97 -9.60 19.88 15.90
N LEU A 98 -8.85 20.01 14.80
CA LEU A 98 -8.18 21.26 14.48
C LEU A 98 -9.15 22.44 14.34
N VAL A 99 -10.28 22.23 13.65
CA VAL A 99 -11.26 23.30 13.40
C VAL A 99 -12.06 23.68 14.63
N ALA A 100 -12.49 22.70 15.45
CA ALA A 100 -13.41 22.95 16.56
C ALA A 100 -12.71 23.12 17.93
N GLU A 101 -11.53 22.49 18.09
CA GLU A 101 -10.93 22.30 19.41
C GLU A 101 -9.50 22.86 19.52
N MET A 102 -8.78 23.02 18.38
CA MET A 102 -7.38 23.50 18.36
C MET A 102 -7.16 24.62 17.33
N PRO A 103 -7.87 25.77 17.45
CA PRO A 103 -7.81 26.84 16.46
C PRO A 103 -6.46 27.55 16.38
N HIS A 104 -5.67 27.59 17.44
CA HIS A 104 -4.32 28.18 17.43
C HIS A 104 -3.35 27.32 16.62
N THR A 105 -3.36 25.99 16.85
CA THR A 105 -2.60 25.02 16.03
C THR A 105 -3.03 25.09 14.56
N LEU A 106 -4.34 25.20 14.28
CA LEU A 106 -4.84 25.38 12.92
C LEU A 106 -4.33 26.69 12.28
N THR A 107 -4.21 27.75 13.04
CA THR A 107 -3.68 29.05 12.57
C THR A 107 -2.17 28.93 12.26
N ALA A 108 -1.40 28.29 13.12
CA ALA A 108 0.02 28.02 12.86
C ALA A 108 0.23 27.17 11.59
N LEU A 109 -0.65 26.18 11.35
CA LEU A 109 -0.66 25.39 10.12
C LEU A 109 -1.05 26.25 8.90
N ALA A 110 -2.05 27.11 9.03
CA ALA A 110 -2.56 27.97 7.95
C ALA A 110 -1.57 29.06 7.52
N THR A 111 -0.70 29.49 8.42
CA THR A 111 0.37 30.46 8.16
C THR A 111 1.69 29.82 7.72
N GLY A 112 1.74 28.50 7.57
CA GLY A 112 2.93 27.77 7.15
C GLY A 112 3.98 27.56 8.24
N LYS A 113 3.74 27.99 9.46
CA LYS A 113 4.68 27.89 10.59
C LYS A 113 4.72 26.49 11.21
N LEU A 114 3.67 25.72 11.03
CA LEU A 114 3.56 24.34 11.45
C LEU A 114 3.20 23.48 10.25
N ASN A 115 3.76 22.27 10.13
CA ASN A 115 3.38 21.34 9.08
C ASN A 115 2.26 20.36 9.52
N GLU A 116 1.60 19.68 8.56
CA GLU A 116 0.48 18.76 8.82
C GLU A 116 0.86 17.65 9.80
N TYR A 117 2.09 17.12 9.70
CA TYR A 117 2.55 16.02 10.56
C TYR A 117 2.63 16.45 12.03
N ARG A 118 3.21 17.62 12.32
CA ARG A 118 3.33 18.16 13.67
C ARG A 118 1.98 18.53 14.26
N ALA A 119 1.09 19.14 13.48
CA ALA A 119 -0.29 19.36 13.89
C ALA A 119 -1.01 18.05 14.22
N THR A 120 -0.76 16.99 13.42
CA THR A 120 -1.27 15.63 13.68
C THR A 120 -0.74 15.07 15.00
N LEU A 121 0.55 15.23 15.32
CA LEU A 121 1.13 14.79 16.60
C LEU A 121 0.40 15.46 17.78
N MET A 122 0.18 16.76 17.74
CA MET A 122 -0.54 17.47 18.80
C MET A 122 -1.96 16.94 18.99
N VAL A 123 -2.70 16.73 17.91
CA VAL A 123 -4.05 16.14 17.96
C VAL A 123 -4.03 14.72 18.54
N GLN A 124 -3.07 13.90 18.15
CA GLN A 124 -2.96 12.50 18.63
C GLN A 124 -2.60 12.42 20.11
N GLU A 125 -1.67 13.27 20.58
CA GLU A 125 -1.23 13.26 21.97
C GLU A 125 -2.31 13.81 22.92
N THR A 126 -3.27 14.58 22.42
CA THR A 126 -4.39 15.14 23.17
C THR A 126 -5.71 14.35 23.00
N ALA A 127 -5.69 13.21 22.30
CA ALA A 127 -6.91 12.50 21.90
C ALA A 127 -7.77 11.97 23.07
N PHE A 128 -7.25 11.89 24.29
CA PHE A 128 -7.94 11.45 25.49
C PHE A 128 -8.51 12.59 26.34
N LEU A 129 -8.15 13.83 26.04
CA LEU A 129 -8.58 15.00 26.79
C LEU A 129 -10.01 15.40 26.48
N SER A 130 -10.64 16.07 27.45
CA SER A 130 -11.88 16.78 27.25
C SER A 130 -11.71 17.90 26.20
N LEU A 131 -12.82 18.45 25.70
CA LEU A 131 -12.81 19.59 24.80
C LEU A 131 -12.08 20.79 25.42
N ASP A 132 -12.37 21.10 26.68
CA ASP A 132 -11.83 22.27 27.36
C ASP A 132 -10.33 22.10 27.66
N ASP A 133 -9.91 20.91 28.11
CA ASP A 133 -8.50 20.62 28.33
C ASP A 133 -7.70 20.67 27.01
N ARG A 134 -8.28 20.20 25.91
CA ARG A 134 -7.61 20.25 24.60
C ARG A 134 -7.43 21.69 24.13
N ARG A 135 -8.43 22.56 24.35
CA ARG A 135 -8.33 24.00 24.10
C ARG A 135 -7.26 24.65 24.97
N ALA A 136 -7.15 24.23 26.24
CA ALA A 136 -6.10 24.72 27.13
C ALA A 136 -4.70 24.34 26.63
N VAL A 137 -4.51 23.07 26.14
CA VAL A 137 -3.27 22.65 25.49
C VAL A 137 -2.96 23.52 24.27
N ASP A 138 -3.96 23.77 23.42
CA ASP A 138 -3.81 24.55 22.20
C ASP A 138 -3.36 26.00 22.50
N THR A 139 -4.00 26.62 23.49
CA THR A 139 -3.67 27.97 23.92
C THR A 139 -2.27 28.03 24.56
N GLU A 140 -1.87 27.05 25.36
CA GLU A 140 -0.58 27.07 26.04
C GLU A 140 0.59 26.81 25.08
N LEU A 141 0.45 25.88 24.13
CA LEU A 141 1.53 25.49 23.24
C LEU A 141 1.62 26.30 21.95
N ALA A 142 0.53 26.86 21.51
CA ALA A 142 0.45 27.67 20.30
C ALA A 142 -0.17 29.05 20.57
N PRO A 143 0.28 29.82 21.59
CA PRO A 143 -0.27 31.16 21.90
C PRO A 143 -0.11 32.11 20.71
N ASP A 144 0.92 31.89 19.89
CA ASP A 144 1.14 32.55 18.61
C ASP A 144 1.66 31.59 17.56
N THR A 145 1.72 32.03 16.32
CA THR A 145 2.09 31.14 15.18
C THR A 145 3.55 30.72 15.19
N GLY A 146 4.44 31.40 15.92
CA GLY A 146 5.87 31.14 16.01
C GLY A 146 6.30 30.36 17.25
N ALA A 147 5.39 30.10 18.20
CA ALA A 147 5.72 29.50 19.50
C ALA A 147 6.44 28.14 19.39
N MET A 148 6.24 27.39 18.30
CA MET A 148 6.85 26.09 18.05
C MET A 148 8.00 26.15 17.04
N ASP A 149 8.45 27.33 16.62
CA ASP A 149 9.55 27.47 15.67
C ASP A 149 10.82 26.83 16.22
N GLY A 150 11.54 26.07 15.37
CA GLY A 150 12.77 25.36 15.73
C GLY A 150 12.58 24.07 16.52
N MET A 151 11.36 23.74 16.97
CA MET A 151 11.12 22.47 17.69
C MET A 151 11.07 21.29 16.71
N GLY A 152 11.79 20.21 17.05
CA GLY A 152 11.68 18.93 16.35
C GLY A 152 10.42 18.17 16.74
N ASP A 153 10.04 17.15 15.93
CA ASP A 153 8.81 16.35 16.11
C ASP A 153 8.73 15.72 17.52
N GLY A 154 9.85 15.17 18.01
CA GLY A 154 9.93 14.60 19.36
C GLY A 154 9.75 15.65 20.48
N GLN A 155 10.21 16.88 20.27
CA GLN A 155 10.04 17.98 21.23
C GLN A 155 8.58 18.44 21.31
N ILE A 156 7.91 18.56 20.17
CA ILE A 156 6.49 18.89 20.10
C ILE A 156 5.64 17.80 20.78
N SER A 157 5.87 16.53 20.45
CA SER A 157 5.18 15.40 21.11
C SER A 157 5.41 15.40 22.63
N ALA A 158 6.65 15.59 23.09
CA ALA A 158 6.98 15.63 24.51
C ALA A 158 6.36 16.83 25.23
N ALA A 159 6.36 18.02 24.61
CA ALA A 159 5.72 19.20 25.16
C ALA A 159 4.21 19.01 25.29
N THR A 160 3.56 18.49 24.22
CA THR A 160 2.12 18.20 24.20
C THR A 160 1.73 17.19 25.27
N LYS A 161 2.47 16.08 25.40
CA LYS A 161 2.24 15.07 26.45
C LYS A 161 2.38 15.65 27.85
N ARG A 162 3.38 16.50 28.07
CA ARG A 162 3.62 17.09 29.40
C ARG A 162 2.42 17.92 29.85
N VAL A 163 1.87 18.76 28.98
CA VAL A 163 0.70 19.56 29.27
C VAL A 163 -0.55 18.67 29.42
N ALA A 164 -0.77 17.75 28.50
CA ALA A 164 -1.91 16.85 28.49
C ALA A 164 -1.98 15.99 29.77
N TYR A 165 -0.86 15.40 30.19
CA TYR A 165 -0.81 14.58 31.42
C TYR A 165 -0.95 15.40 32.70
N ARG A 166 -0.58 16.67 32.68
CA ARG A 166 -0.81 17.59 33.80
C ARG A 166 -2.28 17.93 33.96
N LEU A 167 -3.01 18.13 32.84
CA LEU A 167 -4.43 18.52 32.84
C LEU A 167 -5.32 17.32 33.22
N ASP A 168 -5.08 16.16 32.65
CA ASP A 168 -5.88 14.96 32.94
C ASP A 168 -5.00 13.70 33.11
N PRO A 169 -4.44 13.48 34.30
CA PRO A 169 -3.65 12.29 34.58
C PRO A 169 -4.49 11.01 34.64
N HIS A 170 -5.78 11.10 35.01
CA HIS A 170 -6.65 9.92 35.09
C HIS A 170 -6.98 9.34 33.73
N SER A 171 -7.41 10.16 32.78
CA SER A 171 -7.67 9.72 31.42
C SER A 171 -6.41 9.27 30.71
N ALA A 172 -5.25 9.86 31.02
CA ALA A 172 -3.96 9.38 30.53
C ALA A 172 -3.68 7.94 30.96
N MET A 173 -3.91 7.60 32.24
CA MET A 173 -3.73 6.24 32.76
C MET A 173 -4.77 5.27 32.17
N ALA A 174 -6.03 5.67 32.04
CA ALA A 174 -7.06 4.86 31.39
C ALA A 174 -6.74 4.56 29.92
N ARG A 175 -6.20 5.55 29.20
CA ARG A 175 -5.70 5.36 27.82
C ARG A 175 -4.56 4.36 27.75
N ASN A 176 -3.60 4.45 28.68
CA ASN A 176 -2.47 3.51 28.73
C ASN A 176 -2.94 2.08 28.94
N ALA A 177 -3.87 1.85 29.89
CA ALA A 177 -4.45 0.55 30.12
C ALA A 177 -5.18 -0.01 28.89
N LYS A 178 -5.91 0.85 28.16
CA LYS A 178 -6.56 0.47 26.90
C LYS A 178 -5.54 0.16 25.81
N ALA A 179 -4.47 0.93 25.69
CA ALA A 179 -3.43 0.74 24.69
C ALA A 179 -2.73 -0.63 24.83
N GLU A 180 -2.64 -1.17 26.04
CA GLU A 180 -2.12 -2.53 26.26
C GLU A 180 -3.01 -3.62 25.63
N LEU A 181 -4.29 -3.37 25.44
CA LEU A 181 -5.20 -4.29 24.74
C LEU A 181 -5.01 -4.28 23.23
N ASP A 182 -4.45 -3.21 22.69
CA ASP A 182 -4.18 -3.03 21.25
C ASP A 182 -2.83 -3.64 20.82
N ARG A 183 -2.12 -4.34 21.72
CA ARG A 183 -0.88 -5.02 21.38
C ARG A 183 -1.08 -6.02 20.25
N HIS A 184 -0.20 -5.97 19.26
CA HIS A 184 -0.29 -6.85 18.09
C HIS A 184 1.06 -6.99 17.40
N VAL A 185 1.16 -7.99 16.53
CA VAL A 185 2.28 -8.16 15.60
C VAL A 185 1.76 -7.94 14.18
N SER A 186 2.51 -7.20 13.39
CA SER A 186 2.23 -6.99 11.97
C SER A 186 3.45 -7.29 11.12
N CYS A 187 3.21 -7.80 9.89
CA CYS A 187 4.23 -8.06 8.89
C CYS A 187 3.88 -7.28 7.62
N ARG A 188 4.80 -6.46 7.14
CA ARG A 188 4.61 -5.62 5.96
C ARG A 188 5.77 -5.80 4.98
N PRO A 189 5.49 -5.87 3.66
CA PRO A 189 6.53 -5.87 2.64
C PRO A 189 7.48 -4.66 2.79
N ALA A 190 8.76 -4.92 2.57
CA ALA A 190 9.82 -3.94 2.48
C ALA A 190 10.55 -4.11 1.13
N PRO A 191 11.33 -3.14 0.65
CA PRO A 191 12.13 -3.29 -0.57
C PRO A 191 13.04 -4.53 -0.53
N ASP A 192 13.47 -4.98 -1.72
CA ASP A 192 14.50 -6.01 -1.90
C ASP A 192 14.15 -7.38 -1.29
N THR A 193 12.89 -7.78 -1.40
CA THR A 193 12.35 -9.06 -0.89
C THR A 193 12.45 -9.22 0.63
N MET A 194 12.49 -8.09 1.34
CA MET A 194 12.46 -8.05 2.80
C MET A 194 11.05 -7.80 3.34
N VAL A 195 10.88 -8.02 4.64
CA VAL A 195 9.65 -7.66 5.36
C VAL A 195 10.00 -6.93 6.66
N ASN A 196 9.15 -5.99 7.05
CA ASN A 196 9.16 -5.39 8.38
C ASN A 196 8.22 -6.19 9.28
N LEU A 197 8.78 -6.91 10.24
CA LEU A 197 8.04 -7.50 11.34
C LEU A 197 8.03 -6.50 12.51
N THR A 198 6.85 -6.01 12.87
CA THR A 198 6.69 -4.97 13.91
C THR A 198 5.78 -5.49 15.00
N ALA A 199 6.24 -5.40 16.24
CA ALA A 199 5.45 -5.72 17.43
C ALA A 199 5.12 -4.42 18.19
N LEU A 200 3.84 -4.17 18.47
CA LEU A 200 3.37 -3.16 19.42
C LEU A 200 3.18 -3.83 20.77
N LEU A 201 4.00 -3.46 21.74
CA LEU A 201 4.08 -4.09 23.06
C LEU A 201 4.05 -3.03 24.17
N PRO A 202 3.59 -3.37 25.38
CA PRO A 202 3.82 -2.56 26.57
C PRO A 202 5.32 -2.25 26.73
N VAL A 203 5.63 -1.03 27.18
CA VAL A 203 7.01 -0.51 27.24
C VAL A 203 7.98 -1.48 27.91
N ALA A 204 7.61 -2.03 29.08
CA ALA A 204 8.47 -2.96 29.82
C ALA A 204 8.79 -4.23 29.01
N GLN A 205 7.80 -4.80 28.33
CA GLN A 205 7.96 -6.01 27.50
C GLN A 205 8.82 -5.71 26.26
N GLY A 206 8.55 -4.59 25.57
CA GLY A 206 9.31 -4.19 24.38
C GLY A 206 10.78 -3.93 24.69
N VAL A 207 11.07 -3.19 25.77
CA VAL A 207 12.44 -2.91 26.23
C VAL A 207 13.13 -4.20 26.67
N SER A 208 12.45 -5.09 27.36
CA SER A 208 13.02 -6.38 27.79
C SER A 208 13.37 -7.27 26.61
N ALA A 209 12.47 -7.39 25.61
CA ALA A 209 12.72 -8.16 24.39
C ALA A 209 13.93 -7.60 23.61
N TYR A 210 13.98 -6.29 23.42
CA TYR A 210 15.10 -5.65 22.74
C TYR A 210 16.42 -5.81 23.49
N ALA A 211 16.40 -5.69 24.82
CA ALA A 211 17.59 -5.87 25.66
C ALA A 211 18.09 -7.33 25.64
N ALA A 212 17.18 -8.32 25.58
CA ALA A 212 17.56 -9.73 25.46
C ALA A 212 18.27 -10.00 24.14
N LEU A 213 17.69 -9.56 23.00
CA LEU A 213 18.32 -9.69 21.68
C LEU A 213 19.68 -8.96 21.62
N SER A 214 19.78 -7.80 22.27
CA SER A 214 21.02 -7.01 22.33
C SER A 214 22.12 -7.76 23.07
N ARG A 215 21.82 -8.34 24.24
CA ARG A 215 22.81 -9.11 25.03
C ARG A 215 23.27 -10.34 24.28
N GLU A 216 22.36 -11.08 23.63
CA GLU A 216 22.71 -12.24 22.86
C GLU A 216 23.65 -11.87 21.69
N ALA A 217 23.33 -10.80 20.97
CA ALA A 217 24.19 -10.32 19.89
C ALA A 217 25.58 -9.90 20.38
N ASP A 218 25.66 -9.24 21.52
CA ASP A 218 26.94 -8.83 22.10
C ASP A 218 27.75 -10.06 22.55
N SER A 219 27.10 -11.08 23.12
CA SER A 219 27.74 -12.35 23.53
C SER A 219 28.30 -13.12 22.34
N LEU A 220 27.49 -13.30 21.25
CA LEU A 220 27.95 -14.02 20.07
C LEU A 220 29.08 -13.29 19.34
N ARG A 221 29.05 -11.97 19.28
CA ARG A 221 30.17 -11.19 18.73
C ARG A 221 31.45 -11.30 19.57
N ALA A 222 31.34 -11.30 20.89
CA ALA A 222 32.46 -11.54 21.77
C ALA A 222 33.05 -12.96 21.62
N ALA A 223 32.20 -13.92 21.23
CA ALA A 223 32.61 -15.29 20.89
C ALA A 223 33.19 -15.45 19.46
N GLY A 224 33.31 -14.37 18.69
CA GLY A 224 33.95 -14.37 17.38
C GLY A 224 32.98 -14.44 16.19
N ASP A 225 31.68 -14.22 16.39
CA ASP A 225 30.72 -14.11 15.28
C ASP A 225 30.99 -12.82 14.46
N HIS A 226 31.25 -12.99 13.18
CA HIS A 226 31.61 -11.90 12.25
C HIS A 226 30.40 -11.12 11.72
N ARG A 227 29.16 -11.60 11.95
CA ARG A 227 27.95 -10.90 11.52
C ARG A 227 27.78 -9.55 12.22
N GLY A 228 27.13 -8.60 11.56
CA GLY A 228 26.73 -7.33 12.19
C GLY A 228 25.75 -7.55 13.34
N ARG A 229 25.81 -6.72 14.38
CA ARG A 229 24.93 -6.81 15.56
C ARG A 229 23.45 -6.90 15.20
N GLY A 230 22.98 -6.08 14.22
CA GLY A 230 21.59 -6.11 13.75
C GLY A 230 21.23 -7.43 13.07
N GLN A 231 22.15 -8.03 12.32
CA GLN A 231 21.94 -9.34 11.68
C GLN A 231 21.76 -10.44 12.74
N ILE A 232 22.63 -10.47 13.74
CA ILE A 232 22.54 -11.44 14.83
C ILE A 232 21.22 -11.29 15.58
N MET A 233 20.82 -10.04 15.91
CA MET A 233 19.52 -9.78 16.58
C MET A 233 18.34 -10.28 15.74
N ALA A 234 18.36 -10.08 14.43
CA ALA A 234 17.30 -10.54 13.53
C ALA A 234 17.24 -12.06 13.45
N ASP A 235 18.40 -12.71 13.30
CA ASP A 235 18.50 -14.17 13.22
C ASP A 235 18.08 -14.82 14.55
N THR A 236 18.49 -14.27 15.68
CA THR A 236 18.08 -14.69 17.03
C THR A 236 16.59 -14.55 17.25
N LEU A 237 15.99 -13.42 16.81
CA LEU A 237 14.54 -13.22 16.87
C LEU A 237 13.80 -14.31 16.10
N VAL A 238 14.21 -14.58 14.86
CA VAL A 238 13.60 -15.64 14.03
C VAL A 238 13.76 -16.99 14.71
N GLN A 239 14.96 -17.34 15.18
CA GLN A 239 15.22 -18.62 15.84
C GLN A 239 14.37 -18.82 17.10
N HIS A 240 14.25 -17.80 17.96
CA HIS A 240 13.45 -17.90 19.20
C HIS A 240 11.94 -18.03 18.90
N ILE A 241 11.43 -17.40 17.84
CA ILE A 241 10.01 -17.47 17.47
C ILE A 241 9.67 -18.79 16.74
N THR A 242 10.53 -19.22 15.81
CA THR A 242 10.26 -20.40 14.95
C THR A 242 10.80 -21.71 15.55
N GLY A 243 11.71 -21.63 16.53
CA GLY A 243 12.42 -22.77 17.06
C GLY A 243 13.48 -23.37 16.11
N THR A 244 13.71 -22.73 14.95
CA THR A 244 14.61 -23.24 13.90
C THR A 244 15.57 -22.13 13.46
N PRO A 245 16.90 -22.34 13.52
CA PRO A 245 17.86 -21.38 13.00
C PRO A 245 17.70 -21.19 11.50
N GLY A 246 17.29 -19.97 11.08
CA GLY A 246 17.15 -19.62 9.68
C GLY A 246 16.04 -20.37 8.91
N GLY A 247 15.18 -21.13 9.59
CA GLY A 247 14.25 -22.05 8.97
C GLY A 247 12.84 -21.52 8.72
N ILE A 248 12.22 -21.94 7.60
CA ILE A 248 10.80 -21.75 7.29
C ILE A 248 10.09 -23.07 7.62
N THR A 249 9.26 -23.10 8.66
CA THR A 249 8.45 -24.28 8.99
C THR A 249 6.96 -23.95 8.93
N GLY A 250 6.17 -24.80 8.27
CA GLY A 250 4.70 -24.75 8.32
C GLY A 250 4.06 -23.59 7.57
N VAL A 251 4.74 -22.92 6.63
CA VAL A 251 4.21 -21.78 5.87
C VAL A 251 3.89 -22.17 4.44
N GLU A 252 2.65 -21.90 4.00
CA GLU A 252 2.26 -22.00 2.58
C GLU A 252 2.61 -20.68 1.87
N ILE A 253 3.50 -20.75 0.88
CA ILE A 253 3.90 -19.63 0.04
C ILE A 253 3.25 -19.78 -1.34
N GLN A 254 2.47 -18.79 -1.78
CA GLN A 254 1.81 -18.78 -3.07
C GLN A 254 2.51 -17.84 -4.05
N LEU A 255 3.18 -18.41 -5.05
CA LEU A 255 3.83 -17.71 -6.14
C LEU A 255 3.02 -17.82 -7.43
N VAL A 256 2.81 -16.68 -8.11
CA VAL A 256 2.26 -16.62 -9.48
C VAL A 256 3.40 -16.23 -10.42
N MET A 257 3.73 -17.08 -11.37
CA MET A 257 4.80 -16.86 -12.34
C MET A 257 4.49 -17.55 -13.66
N THR A 258 5.18 -17.18 -14.74
CA THR A 258 5.01 -17.85 -16.02
C THR A 258 5.78 -19.18 -16.09
N ASP A 259 5.31 -20.07 -16.97
CA ASP A 259 6.04 -21.33 -17.28
C ASP A 259 7.46 -21.02 -17.78
N ARG A 260 7.63 -19.97 -18.57
CA ARG A 260 8.93 -19.52 -19.07
C ARG A 260 9.84 -19.06 -17.94
N THR A 261 9.31 -18.29 -17.00
CA THR A 261 10.07 -17.90 -15.81
C THR A 261 10.47 -19.08 -14.98
N LEU A 262 9.58 -20.05 -14.78
CA LEU A 262 9.85 -21.24 -13.96
C LEU A 262 10.83 -22.20 -14.62
N LEU A 263 10.62 -22.54 -15.90
CA LEU A 263 11.28 -23.67 -16.58
C LEU A 263 12.36 -23.24 -17.58
N GLN A 264 12.26 -22.05 -18.17
CA GLN A 264 13.13 -21.59 -19.26
C GLN A 264 14.08 -20.46 -18.87
N GLY A 265 14.08 -20.04 -17.60
CA GLY A 265 15.01 -19.02 -17.12
C GLY A 265 14.66 -17.58 -17.52
N ASP A 266 13.42 -17.31 -17.98
CA ASP A 266 12.98 -15.96 -18.33
C ASP A 266 13.11 -15.00 -17.12
N SER A 267 13.34 -13.73 -17.41
CA SER A 267 13.52 -12.67 -16.41
C SER A 267 12.23 -12.00 -15.98
N GLU A 268 11.06 -12.47 -16.44
CA GLU A 268 9.77 -11.91 -16.05
C GLU A 268 9.54 -12.11 -14.55
N PRO A 269 9.26 -11.03 -13.78
CA PRO A 269 9.06 -11.13 -12.33
C PRO A 269 7.87 -12.03 -11.96
N ALA A 270 7.97 -12.69 -10.81
CA ALA A 270 6.85 -13.39 -10.19
C ALA A 270 6.07 -12.48 -9.24
N HIS A 271 4.87 -12.89 -8.88
CA HIS A 271 4.07 -12.26 -7.84
C HIS A 271 3.92 -13.21 -6.64
N LEU A 272 4.34 -12.73 -5.47
CA LEU A 272 4.19 -13.42 -4.20
C LEU A 272 2.94 -12.89 -3.48
N THR A 273 1.96 -13.77 -3.26
CA THR A 273 0.70 -13.39 -2.60
C THR A 273 0.96 -12.87 -1.18
N GLY A 274 0.43 -11.68 -0.89
CA GLY A 274 0.62 -11.00 0.41
C GLY A 274 1.90 -10.19 0.53
N TYR A 275 2.83 -10.31 -0.43
CA TYR A 275 4.07 -9.52 -0.46
C TYR A 275 4.08 -8.53 -1.65
N GLY A 276 3.88 -9.04 -2.88
CA GLY A 276 3.95 -8.26 -4.10
C GLY A 276 4.87 -8.87 -5.16
N THR A 277 5.44 -8.01 -6.01
CA THR A 277 6.32 -8.43 -7.11
C THR A 277 7.71 -8.79 -6.59
N VAL A 278 8.20 -9.96 -7.00
CA VAL A 278 9.55 -10.47 -6.64
C VAL A 278 10.36 -10.79 -7.91
N PRO A 279 11.71 -10.70 -7.87
CA PRO A 279 12.55 -11.04 -9.01
C PRO A 279 12.39 -12.51 -9.42
N ALA A 280 12.43 -12.77 -10.74
CA ALA A 280 12.31 -14.11 -11.30
C ALA A 280 13.33 -15.11 -10.71
N GLN A 281 14.58 -14.69 -10.56
CA GLN A 281 15.63 -15.56 -10.02
C GLN A 281 15.41 -15.87 -8.53
N TRP A 282 14.94 -14.90 -7.75
CA TRP A 282 14.58 -15.11 -6.35
C TRP A 282 13.46 -16.16 -6.22
N ALA A 283 12.42 -16.03 -7.04
CA ALA A 283 11.31 -16.99 -7.05
C ALA A 283 11.76 -18.42 -7.43
N ARG A 284 12.65 -18.53 -8.42
CA ARG A 284 13.26 -19.85 -8.77
C ARG A 284 14.10 -20.41 -7.64
N ASN A 285 14.91 -19.58 -6.98
CA ASN A 285 15.74 -20.01 -5.86
C ASN A 285 14.88 -20.49 -4.69
N LEU A 286 13.82 -19.76 -4.36
CA LEU A 286 12.87 -20.19 -3.34
C LEU A 286 12.25 -21.56 -3.64
N ILE A 287 11.90 -21.85 -4.90
CA ILE A 287 11.35 -23.15 -5.31
C ILE A 287 12.41 -24.27 -5.24
N ARG A 288 13.66 -23.96 -5.59
CA ARG A 288 14.75 -24.96 -5.63
C ARG A 288 15.33 -25.30 -4.27
N HIS A 289 15.45 -24.33 -3.40
CA HIS A 289 16.25 -24.41 -2.18
C HIS A 289 15.46 -24.18 -0.88
N GLY A 290 14.14 -23.94 -0.94
CA GLY A 290 13.34 -23.58 0.21
C GLY A 290 13.76 -22.20 0.78
N GLU A 291 14.78 -22.14 1.61
CA GLU A 291 15.17 -20.95 2.35
C GLU A 291 16.33 -20.14 1.82
N THR A 292 17.21 -20.73 1.03
CA THR A 292 18.54 -20.18 0.78
C THR A 292 18.60 -19.06 -0.26
N GLY A 293 17.48 -18.41 -0.57
CA GLY A 293 17.48 -17.25 -1.47
C GLY A 293 18.35 -16.06 -1.02
N ALA A 294 18.61 -15.92 0.28
CA ALA A 294 19.33 -14.79 0.84
C ALA A 294 20.86 -14.96 0.90
N HIS A 295 21.36 -16.19 1.01
CA HIS A 295 22.81 -16.43 1.18
C HIS A 295 23.59 -16.71 -0.10
N ALA A 296 22.92 -16.96 -1.24
CA ALA A 296 23.62 -17.18 -2.51
C ALA A 296 24.18 -15.90 -3.18
N ALA A 297 23.84 -14.72 -2.69
CA ALA A 297 24.26 -13.45 -3.27
C ALA A 297 25.64 -12.94 -2.80
N THR A 298 26.27 -13.60 -1.81
CA THR A 298 27.59 -13.21 -1.28
C THR A 298 28.74 -14.09 -1.74
N ALA A 299 28.50 -15.07 -2.64
CA ALA A 299 29.60 -15.78 -3.27
C ALA A 299 30.21 -14.89 -4.35
N ASN A 300 31.45 -14.52 -4.13
CA ASN A 300 32.33 -13.72 -4.99
C ASN A 300 32.33 -14.27 -6.45
N PRO A 301 32.17 -13.47 -7.51
CA PRO A 301 32.18 -13.94 -8.90
C PRO A 301 33.60 -14.19 -9.43
N GLY A 302 34.41 -14.98 -8.73
CA GLY A 302 35.81 -15.17 -9.03
C GLY A 302 36.32 -16.61 -9.17
N THR A 303 35.52 -17.62 -8.96
CA THR A 303 36.00 -19.02 -9.15
C THR A 303 34.92 -19.84 -9.82
N GLY A 304 34.97 -19.96 -11.16
CA GLY A 304 34.11 -20.86 -11.91
C GLY A 304 34.55 -22.31 -11.77
N PRO A 305 33.64 -23.27 -11.58
CA PRO A 305 33.91 -24.66 -11.87
C PRO A 305 33.61 -24.96 -13.35
N SER A 306 34.53 -25.68 -13.97
CA SER A 306 34.56 -26.16 -15.34
C SER A 306 33.36 -26.99 -15.74
N ALA A 307 32.95 -26.81 -17.00
CA ALA A 307 31.87 -27.52 -17.66
C ALA A 307 32.14 -29.03 -17.75
N GLY A 308 31.19 -29.82 -17.27
CA GLY A 308 31.00 -31.22 -17.59
C GLY A 308 29.65 -31.42 -18.24
N ALA A 309 29.63 -31.68 -19.54
CA ALA A 309 28.42 -31.96 -20.29
C ALA A 309 27.85 -33.34 -19.92
N GLY A 310 26.55 -33.37 -19.61
CA GLY A 310 25.77 -34.58 -19.41
C GLY A 310 24.31 -34.36 -19.72
N ALA A 311 23.91 -34.72 -20.94
CA ALA A 311 22.49 -34.74 -21.33
C ALA A 311 21.76 -35.86 -20.59
N GLY A 312 20.71 -35.53 -19.88
CA GLY A 312 19.85 -36.51 -19.18
C GLY A 312 18.40 -35.99 -19.11
N THR A 313 17.57 -36.70 -19.81
CA THR A 313 16.14 -36.54 -19.99
C THR A 313 15.34 -36.63 -18.70
N GLY A 314 14.48 -35.69 -18.47
CA GLY A 314 13.08 -35.82 -17.99
C GLY A 314 12.74 -36.47 -16.64
N ALA A 315 13.63 -36.59 -15.64
CA ALA A 315 13.28 -37.21 -14.34
C ALA A 315 13.85 -36.51 -13.08
N GLY A 316 14.35 -35.28 -13.20
CA GLY A 316 15.22 -34.63 -12.20
C GLY A 316 14.60 -33.60 -11.28
N ILE A 317 13.27 -33.42 -11.20
CA ILE A 317 12.69 -32.37 -10.33
C ILE A 317 12.48 -32.84 -8.86
N ALA A 318 12.49 -34.13 -8.62
CA ALA A 318 12.16 -34.69 -7.30
C ALA A 318 13.37 -34.85 -6.33
N THR A 319 14.60 -34.67 -6.78
CA THR A 319 15.77 -35.06 -5.98
C THR A 319 16.58 -33.88 -5.39
N ALA A 320 16.15 -32.63 -5.55
CA ALA A 320 16.88 -31.46 -5.03
C ALA A 320 16.19 -30.79 -3.83
N MET A 321 15.22 -31.42 -3.20
CA MET A 321 14.48 -30.88 -2.06
C MET A 321 15.04 -31.43 -0.75
N GLY A 322 16.03 -30.74 -0.17
CA GLY A 322 16.70 -31.18 1.07
C GLY A 322 15.91 -30.95 2.36
N ASP A 323 14.78 -30.27 2.35
CA ASP A 323 13.93 -30.04 3.53
C ASP A 323 12.57 -30.76 3.37
N PRO A 324 12.29 -31.82 4.19
CA PRO A 324 11.03 -32.55 4.14
C PRO A 324 9.81 -31.69 4.55
N ALA A 325 10.02 -30.52 5.18
CA ALA A 325 8.95 -29.60 5.56
C ALA A 325 8.51 -28.66 4.41
N PHE A 326 9.33 -28.49 3.36
CA PHE A 326 9.02 -27.63 2.23
C PHE A 326 8.41 -28.41 1.06
N ARG A 327 7.11 -28.28 0.86
CA ARG A 327 6.39 -28.92 -0.24
C ARG A 327 5.96 -27.92 -1.29
N VAL A 328 6.40 -28.09 -2.55
CA VAL A 328 5.99 -27.28 -3.69
C VAL A 328 4.80 -27.92 -4.41
N TRP A 329 3.71 -27.20 -4.53
CA TRP A 329 2.55 -27.57 -5.31
C TRP A 329 2.43 -26.68 -6.54
N ILE A 330 2.56 -27.23 -7.74
CA ILE A 330 2.40 -26.48 -8.99
C ILE A 330 0.94 -26.57 -9.44
N ARG A 331 0.30 -25.40 -9.58
CA ARG A 331 -1.03 -25.27 -10.16
C ARG A 331 -0.98 -24.38 -11.39
N ARG A 332 -1.52 -24.85 -12.49
CA ARG A 332 -1.61 -24.06 -13.71
C ARG A 332 -2.81 -23.11 -13.64
N LEU A 333 -2.56 -21.84 -13.91
CA LEU A 333 -3.59 -20.81 -14.08
C LEU A 333 -3.60 -20.43 -15.56
N TYR A 334 -4.69 -20.77 -16.26
CA TYR A 334 -4.84 -20.42 -17.66
C TYR A 334 -5.46 -19.03 -17.78
N THR A 335 -4.75 -18.12 -18.41
CA THR A 335 -5.18 -16.76 -18.66
C THR A 335 -5.31 -16.50 -20.16
N ALA A 336 -6.23 -15.62 -20.56
CA ALA A 336 -6.34 -15.21 -21.95
C ALA A 336 -5.10 -14.42 -22.38
N PRO A 337 -4.45 -14.77 -23.50
CA PRO A 337 -3.35 -14.00 -24.04
C PRO A 337 -3.76 -12.54 -24.26
N GLY A 338 -2.96 -11.59 -23.82
CA GLY A 338 -3.18 -10.17 -23.95
C GLY A 338 -3.97 -9.50 -22.84
N THR A 339 -4.79 -10.22 -22.05
CA THR A 339 -5.54 -9.63 -20.91
C THR A 339 -5.10 -10.17 -19.56
N GLY A 340 -4.48 -11.35 -19.52
CA GLY A 340 -4.22 -12.05 -18.27
C GLY A 340 -5.49 -12.50 -17.53
N GLN A 341 -6.66 -12.47 -18.17
CA GLN A 341 -7.94 -12.83 -17.55
C GLN A 341 -8.22 -14.33 -17.70
N PRO A 342 -8.89 -15.01 -16.73
CA PRO A 342 -9.25 -16.42 -16.90
C PRO A 342 -10.31 -16.58 -17.97
N VAL A 343 -10.18 -17.65 -18.72
CA VAL A 343 -11.18 -18.06 -19.70
C VAL A 343 -12.19 -18.96 -18.99
N GLY A 344 -13.40 -18.42 -18.74
CA GLY A 344 -14.58 -19.19 -18.48
C GLY A 344 -14.70 -19.92 -17.13
N MET A 345 -14.86 -19.17 -16.02
CA MET A 345 -15.39 -19.73 -14.79
C MET A 345 -16.58 -18.90 -14.30
N ASP A 346 -17.77 -19.28 -14.71
CA ASP A 346 -19.03 -18.76 -14.20
C ASP A 346 -19.69 -19.79 -13.28
N SER A 347 -20.43 -19.32 -12.29
CA SER A 347 -21.20 -20.18 -11.38
C SER A 347 -22.66 -19.76 -11.41
N LYS A 348 -23.57 -20.75 -11.45
CA LYS A 348 -25.00 -20.51 -11.30
C LYS A 348 -25.40 -20.17 -9.87
N GLY A 349 -24.58 -20.50 -8.88
CA GLY A 349 -24.81 -20.20 -7.46
C GLY A 349 -24.34 -18.81 -7.05
N ARG A 350 -24.91 -18.28 -5.96
CA ARG A 350 -24.50 -17.00 -5.37
C ARG A 350 -23.04 -16.99 -4.86
N LEU A 351 -22.58 -18.12 -4.34
CA LEU A 351 -21.26 -18.21 -3.74
C LEU A 351 -20.19 -18.42 -4.83
N PHE A 352 -19.08 -17.71 -4.70
CA PHE A 352 -17.93 -17.91 -5.56
C PHE A 352 -17.25 -19.26 -5.30
N PRO A 353 -17.15 -20.17 -6.28
CA PRO A 353 -16.45 -21.43 -6.13
C PRO A 353 -14.97 -21.24 -5.73
N PRO A 354 -14.33 -22.21 -5.04
CA PRO A 354 -12.95 -22.07 -4.57
C PRO A 354 -11.94 -21.71 -5.66
N GLY A 355 -12.10 -22.25 -6.87
CA GLY A 355 -11.23 -21.92 -8.01
C GLY A 355 -11.36 -20.46 -8.44
N LEU A 356 -12.59 -19.96 -8.55
CA LEU A 356 -12.88 -18.58 -8.93
C LEU A 356 -12.43 -17.60 -7.83
N ARG A 357 -12.60 -17.95 -6.55
CA ARG A 357 -12.08 -17.15 -5.42
C ARG A 357 -10.57 -16.99 -5.50
N ARG A 358 -9.82 -18.08 -5.66
CA ARG A 358 -8.35 -18.06 -5.81
C ARG A 358 -7.93 -17.22 -7.01
N PHE A 359 -8.65 -17.35 -8.12
CA PHE A 359 -8.37 -16.54 -9.30
C PHE A 359 -8.57 -15.04 -9.02
N ILE A 360 -9.69 -14.63 -8.42
CA ILE A 360 -9.97 -13.21 -8.10
C ILE A 360 -8.90 -12.68 -7.15
N ILE A 361 -8.46 -13.45 -6.16
CA ILE A 361 -7.37 -13.07 -5.27
C ILE A 361 -6.06 -12.84 -6.05
N ALA A 362 -5.70 -13.77 -6.93
CA ALA A 362 -4.49 -13.66 -7.75
C ALA A 362 -4.56 -12.47 -8.71
N ARG A 363 -5.72 -12.20 -9.31
CA ARG A 363 -5.94 -11.09 -10.23
C ARG A 363 -5.91 -9.74 -9.52
N ASP A 364 -6.63 -9.61 -8.40
CA ASP A 364 -6.85 -8.33 -7.73
C ASP A 364 -5.72 -7.95 -6.78
N GLN A 365 -5.03 -8.96 -6.21
CA GLN A 365 -3.88 -8.85 -5.29
C GLN A 365 -4.21 -8.11 -3.98
N THR A 366 -4.84 -6.95 -4.04
CA THR A 366 -5.29 -6.11 -2.92
C THR A 366 -6.75 -5.68 -3.11
N CYS A 367 -7.31 -5.01 -2.12
CA CYS A 367 -8.66 -4.47 -2.16
C CYS A 367 -8.89 -3.61 -3.41
N ARG A 368 -10.00 -3.85 -4.13
CA ARG A 368 -10.32 -3.18 -5.41
C ARG A 368 -10.88 -1.77 -5.26
N THR A 369 -11.05 -1.26 -4.05
CA THR A 369 -11.32 0.16 -3.85
C THR A 369 -10.09 0.98 -4.23
N PRO A 370 -10.23 2.03 -5.05
CA PRO A 370 -9.11 2.90 -5.39
C PRO A 370 -8.32 3.35 -4.15
N TRP A 371 -7.00 3.26 -4.21
CA TRP A 371 -6.02 3.65 -3.14
C TRP A 371 -6.17 2.91 -1.80
N CYS A 372 -6.94 1.82 -1.73
CA CYS A 372 -7.13 1.09 -0.47
C CYS A 372 -5.94 0.21 -0.10
N ASP A 373 -5.38 -0.52 -1.04
CA ASP A 373 -4.23 -1.45 -0.92
C ASP A 373 -4.27 -2.45 0.25
N ALA A 374 -5.37 -2.49 1.01
CA ALA A 374 -5.56 -3.42 2.12
C ALA A 374 -5.66 -4.88 1.60
N PRO A 375 -5.25 -5.88 2.40
CA PRO A 375 -5.42 -7.29 2.04
C PRO A 375 -6.89 -7.65 1.77
N ILE A 376 -7.09 -8.50 0.75
CA ILE A 376 -8.42 -9.03 0.43
C ILE A 376 -8.89 -9.95 1.57
N ARG A 377 -10.10 -9.68 2.08
CA ARG A 377 -10.77 -10.53 3.08
C ARG A 377 -12.03 -11.17 2.52
N HIS A 378 -12.69 -10.48 1.59
CA HIS A 378 -13.95 -10.92 0.99
C HIS A 378 -13.84 -10.94 -0.53
N ILE A 379 -14.42 -11.95 -1.16
CA ILE A 379 -14.70 -11.96 -2.59
C ILE A 379 -16.19 -11.68 -2.73
N ASP A 380 -16.50 -10.59 -3.39
CA ASP A 380 -17.86 -10.09 -3.49
C ASP A 380 -18.22 -9.70 -4.93
N HIS A 381 -19.52 -9.57 -5.21
CA HIS A 381 -20.02 -9.15 -6.51
C HIS A 381 -19.82 -7.64 -6.71
N VAL A 382 -19.39 -7.22 -7.90
CA VAL A 382 -19.33 -5.79 -8.27
C VAL A 382 -20.76 -5.25 -8.36
N ILE A 383 -21.61 -5.88 -9.18
CA ILE A 383 -23.06 -5.68 -9.21
C ILE A 383 -23.70 -6.75 -8.32
N PRO A 384 -24.54 -6.40 -7.33
CA PRO A 384 -25.15 -7.35 -6.43
C PRO A 384 -25.78 -8.55 -7.13
N TYR A 385 -25.57 -9.74 -6.58
CA TYR A 385 -26.16 -10.97 -7.13
C TYR A 385 -27.68 -10.93 -7.03
N ARG A 386 -28.36 -11.25 -8.12
CA ARG A 386 -29.80 -11.50 -8.16
C ARG A 386 -30.09 -12.76 -8.96
N ASP A 387 -31.00 -13.55 -8.45
CA ASP A 387 -31.40 -14.80 -9.09
C ASP A 387 -32.20 -14.52 -10.37
N ARG A 388 -31.67 -14.93 -11.51
CA ARG A 388 -32.37 -14.77 -12.80
C ARG A 388 -33.71 -15.50 -12.87
N HIS A 389 -33.89 -16.57 -12.10
CA HIS A 389 -35.15 -17.32 -12.08
C HIS A 389 -36.29 -16.53 -11.45
N LYS A 390 -35.98 -15.43 -10.71
CA LYS A 390 -36.97 -14.53 -10.12
C LYS A 390 -37.25 -13.28 -10.95
N GLY A 391 -36.78 -13.21 -12.20
CA GLY A 391 -37.06 -12.10 -13.12
C GLY A 391 -36.36 -10.78 -12.81
N GLU A 392 -35.47 -10.74 -11.85
CA GLU A 392 -34.75 -9.53 -11.43
C GLU A 392 -33.40 -9.41 -12.15
N GLY A 393 -33.18 -8.29 -12.85
CA GLY A 393 -31.86 -7.97 -13.45
C GLY A 393 -30.81 -7.78 -12.37
N GLY A 394 -29.75 -8.59 -12.34
CA GLY A 394 -28.66 -8.52 -11.36
C GLY A 394 -27.36 -9.11 -11.89
N GLY A 395 -26.29 -8.93 -11.12
CA GLY A 395 -24.97 -9.47 -11.43
C GLY A 395 -24.91 -10.99 -11.22
N GLN A 396 -24.24 -11.69 -12.13
CA GLN A 396 -23.97 -13.13 -12.03
C GLN A 396 -22.67 -13.38 -11.28
N THR A 397 -22.53 -14.58 -10.71
CA THR A 397 -21.24 -15.03 -10.13
C THR A 397 -20.28 -15.40 -11.24
N SER A 398 -19.40 -14.46 -11.59
CA SER A 398 -18.41 -14.60 -12.67
C SER A 398 -17.10 -13.91 -12.32
N GLY A 399 -16.05 -14.21 -13.07
CA GLY A 399 -14.77 -13.52 -12.96
C GLY A 399 -14.89 -12.01 -13.23
N LEU A 400 -15.76 -11.61 -14.16
CA LEU A 400 -15.98 -10.20 -14.49
C LEU A 400 -16.77 -9.47 -13.40
N ASN A 401 -17.75 -10.12 -12.78
CA ASN A 401 -18.58 -9.51 -11.74
C ASN A 401 -18.06 -9.77 -10.32
N GLY A 402 -16.94 -10.47 -10.17
CA GLY A 402 -16.28 -10.70 -8.90
C GLY A 402 -15.17 -9.69 -8.62
N GLN A 403 -15.00 -9.28 -7.37
CA GLN A 403 -13.94 -8.41 -6.89
C GLN A 403 -13.46 -8.80 -5.50
N GLY A 404 -12.16 -8.56 -5.23
CA GLY A 404 -11.58 -8.71 -3.91
C GLY A 404 -11.69 -7.43 -3.10
N LEU A 405 -12.23 -7.49 -1.89
CA LEU A 405 -12.39 -6.34 -0.99
C LEU A 405 -11.83 -6.64 0.40
N CYS A 406 -11.32 -5.61 1.09
CA CYS A 406 -11.14 -5.66 2.54
C CYS A 406 -12.49 -5.58 3.25
N GLN A 407 -12.54 -5.90 4.53
CA GLN A 407 -13.78 -5.89 5.31
C GLN A 407 -14.48 -4.52 5.28
N HIS A 408 -13.74 -3.44 5.51
CA HIS A 408 -14.30 -2.08 5.52
C HIS A 408 -14.95 -1.72 4.18
N CYS A 409 -14.24 -1.90 3.07
CA CYS A 409 -14.75 -1.55 1.74
C CYS A 409 -15.92 -2.45 1.30
N ASN A 410 -15.95 -3.68 1.76
CA ASN A 410 -17.09 -4.58 1.52
C ASN A 410 -18.35 -4.07 2.22
N LEU A 411 -18.26 -3.70 3.49
CA LEU A 411 -19.38 -3.13 4.24
C LEU A 411 -19.84 -1.78 3.69
N ARG A 412 -18.89 -0.91 3.28
CA ARG A 412 -19.21 0.40 2.68
C ARG A 412 -20.03 0.25 1.40
N LYS A 413 -19.70 -0.71 0.54
CA LYS A 413 -20.37 -0.93 -0.74
C LYS A 413 -21.89 -1.15 -0.57
N GLU A 414 -22.31 -1.74 0.55
CA GLU A 414 -23.73 -2.00 0.86
C GLU A 414 -24.48 -0.77 1.37
N THR A 415 -23.82 0.38 1.54
CA THR A 415 -24.47 1.61 2.03
C THR A 415 -25.18 2.34 0.89
N PRO A 416 -26.37 2.97 1.18
CA PRO A 416 -27.12 3.70 0.19
C PRO A 416 -26.29 4.77 -0.54
N GLY A 417 -26.50 4.90 -1.85
CA GLY A 417 -25.82 5.88 -2.69
C GLY A 417 -24.46 5.44 -3.22
N TRP A 418 -23.85 4.38 -2.68
CA TRP A 418 -22.66 3.77 -3.27
C TRP A 418 -23.06 2.75 -4.33
N SER A 419 -22.39 2.78 -5.47
CA SER A 419 -22.58 1.78 -6.52
C SER A 419 -21.25 1.42 -7.18
N SER A 420 -21.18 0.23 -7.74
CA SER A 420 -20.01 -0.23 -8.49
C SER A 420 -20.46 -0.93 -9.77
N THR A 421 -19.71 -0.70 -10.86
CA THR A 421 -19.95 -1.35 -12.16
C THR A 421 -18.64 -1.91 -12.72
N PRO A 422 -18.61 -3.15 -13.23
CA PRO A 422 -17.48 -3.65 -13.98
C PRO A 422 -17.42 -2.95 -15.33
N ARG A 423 -16.28 -2.44 -15.72
CA ARG A 423 -16.06 -1.87 -17.05
C ARG A 423 -14.92 -2.59 -17.75
N PRO A 424 -15.14 -3.09 -18.98
CA PRO A 424 -14.03 -3.40 -19.85
C PRO A 424 -13.40 -2.07 -20.30
N GLU A 425 -12.09 -1.91 -20.11
CA GLU A 425 -11.36 -0.76 -20.65
C GLU A 425 -11.35 -0.86 -22.19
N PRO A 426 -11.73 0.19 -22.95
CA PRO A 426 -11.64 0.14 -24.41
C PRO A 426 -10.17 -0.02 -24.82
N PRO A 427 -9.88 -0.84 -25.85
CA PRO A 427 -8.51 -1.00 -26.33
C PRO A 427 -7.95 0.36 -26.74
N SER A 428 -6.78 0.72 -26.23
CA SER A 428 -6.08 1.96 -26.57
C SER A 428 -5.81 1.96 -28.08
N GLY A 429 -6.48 2.87 -28.82
CA GLY A 429 -6.30 3.03 -30.26
C GLY A 429 -7.46 2.60 -31.17
N ALA A 430 -8.60 2.16 -30.65
CA ALA A 430 -9.74 1.81 -31.50
C ALA A 430 -10.46 3.04 -32.05
N ARG A 431 -10.30 3.31 -33.36
CA ARG A 431 -11.20 4.17 -34.12
C ARG A 431 -12.65 3.69 -33.95
N LYS A 432 -13.58 4.63 -33.76
CA LYS A 432 -15.03 4.40 -33.64
C LYS A 432 -15.54 3.65 -34.87
N THR A 433 -15.67 2.32 -34.79
CA THR A 433 -16.42 1.53 -35.74
C THR A 433 -17.68 1.01 -35.06
N LYS A 434 -18.81 1.03 -35.82
CA LYS A 434 -20.15 0.66 -35.36
C LYS A 434 -20.21 -0.72 -34.70
N PRO A 435 -21.04 -0.93 -33.67
CA PRO A 435 -21.11 -2.20 -32.96
C PRO A 435 -21.69 -3.30 -33.85
N ARG A 436 -20.94 -4.36 -34.07
CA ARG A 436 -21.43 -5.63 -34.63
C ARG A 436 -21.88 -6.51 -33.46
N ALA A 437 -22.97 -7.22 -33.62
CA ALA A 437 -23.66 -8.02 -32.62
C ALA A 437 -22.74 -8.89 -31.75
N ALA A 438 -23.06 -8.91 -30.46
CA ALA A 438 -22.26 -9.54 -29.38
C ALA A 438 -22.14 -11.05 -29.56
N SER A 439 -20.95 -11.52 -29.85
CA SER A 439 -20.51 -12.88 -29.49
C SER A 439 -20.04 -12.88 -28.04
N HIS A 440 -20.36 -13.92 -27.28
CA HIS A 440 -20.12 -14.10 -25.84
C HIS A 440 -18.62 -14.24 -25.43
N GLY A 441 -17.75 -13.36 -25.92
CA GLY A 441 -16.34 -13.28 -25.54
C GLY A 441 -15.99 -11.86 -25.15
N SER A 442 -15.36 -11.67 -23.99
CA SER A 442 -14.82 -10.35 -23.60
C SER A 442 -13.92 -9.79 -24.71
N PRO A 443 -13.95 -8.47 -24.97
CA PRO A 443 -13.08 -7.84 -25.98
C PRO A 443 -11.61 -8.17 -25.67
N ARG A 444 -10.88 -8.62 -26.69
CA ARG A 444 -9.43 -8.91 -26.57
C ARG A 444 -8.71 -7.63 -26.15
N GLY A 445 -8.08 -7.61 -24.99
CA GLY A 445 -7.10 -6.61 -24.62
C GLY A 445 -7.39 -5.75 -23.38
N THR A 446 -8.48 -5.98 -22.61
CA THR A 446 -8.83 -5.10 -21.48
C THR A 446 -8.68 -5.79 -20.14
N ARG A 447 -7.97 -5.13 -19.19
CA ARG A 447 -7.87 -5.60 -17.80
C ARG A 447 -9.17 -5.36 -17.03
N HIS A 448 -9.45 -6.20 -16.05
CA HIS A 448 -10.63 -6.05 -15.20
C HIS A 448 -10.61 -4.68 -14.49
N THR A 449 -11.61 -3.86 -14.79
CA THR A 449 -11.73 -2.50 -14.28
C THR A 449 -13.07 -2.35 -13.56
N VAL A 450 -13.04 -1.80 -12.37
CA VAL A 450 -14.22 -1.48 -11.55
C VAL A 450 -14.34 0.02 -11.43
N GLN A 451 -15.51 0.53 -11.75
CA GLN A 451 -15.89 1.91 -11.53
C GLN A 451 -16.76 2.00 -10.28
N THR A 452 -16.37 2.84 -9.32
CA THR A 452 -17.11 3.10 -8.08
C THR A 452 -17.68 4.51 -8.13
N SER A 453 -18.98 4.65 -7.89
CA SER A 453 -19.67 5.95 -7.73
C SER A 453 -20.00 6.18 -6.26
N THR A 454 -19.73 7.41 -5.80
CA THR A 454 -20.07 7.86 -4.43
C THR A 454 -21.50 8.39 -4.37
N PRO A 455 -22.10 8.59 -3.19
CA PRO A 455 -23.43 9.20 -3.04
C PRO A 455 -23.58 10.58 -3.69
N LEU A 456 -22.49 11.33 -3.84
CA LEU A 456 -22.49 12.63 -4.52
C LEU A 456 -22.21 12.54 -6.03
N GLY A 457 -22.21 11.33 -6.62
CA GLY A 457 -22.00 11.14 -8.04
C GLY A 457 -20.55 11.20 -8.50
N ASN A 458 -19.57 11.39 -7.61
CA ASN A 458 -18.15 11.31 -7.99
C ASN A 458 -17.79 9.89 -8.40
N ILE A 459 -17.05 9.75 -9.49
CA ILE A 459 -16.71 8.48 -10.10
C ILE A 459 -15.21 8.24 -10.00
N TYR A 460 -14.84 7.06 -9.50
CA TYR A 460 -13.47 6.61 -9.36
C TYR A 460 -13.27 5.24 -9.99
N THR A 461 -12.10 5.01 -10.57
CA THR A 461 -11.82 3.79 -11.33
C THR A 461 -10.63 3.05 -10.73
N SER A 462 -10.75 1.73 -10.62
CA SER A 462 -9.69 0.82 -10.20
C SER A 462 -9.53 -0.29 -11.24
N THR A 463 -8.31 -0.45 -11.77
CA THR A 463 -7.96 -1.48 -12.75
C THR A 463 -7.09 -2.54 -12.10
N ALA A 464 -7.39 -3.83 -12.32
CA ALA A 464 -6.59 -4.93 -11.79
C ALA A 464 -5.14 -4.83 -12.28
N PRO A 465 -4.14 -5.14 -11.44
CA PRO A 465 -2.76 -5.22 -11.90
C PRO A 465 -2.60 -6.28 -13.00
N ALA A 466 -1.58 -6.13 -13.84
CA ALA A 466 -1.26 -7.14 -14.83
C ALA A 466 -0.69 -8.38 -14.14
N LEU A 467 -1.21 -9.56 -14.50
CA LEU A 467 -0.61 -10.83 -14.08
C LEU A 467 0.69 -11.08 -14.87
N PRO A 468 1.65 -11.83 -14.30
CA PRO A 468 2.80 -12.33 -15.05
C PRO A 468 2.36 -13.07 -16.33
N GLY A 469 3.09 -12.87 -17.43
CA GLY A 469 2.75 -13.45 -18.73
C GLY A 469 1.73 -12.66 -19.55
N THR A 470 1.21 -11.54 -19.04
CA THR A 470 0.40 -10.63 -19.84
C THR A 470 1.26 -9.94 -20.89
N ASP A 471 0.80 -9.91 -22.14
CA ASP A 471 1.53 -9.24 -23.24
C ASP A 471 1.88 -7.81 -22.85
N ARG A 472 3.17 -7.51 -22.94
CA ARG A 472 3.69 -6.16 -22.64
C ARG A 472 3.09 -5.19 -23.65
N SER A 473 2.47 -4.13 -23.19
CA SER A 473 2.05 -3.01 -24.02
C SER A 473 3.24 -2.51 -24.86
N GLU A 474 2.96 -1.95 -26.05
CA GLU A 474 3.98 -1.35 -26.93
C GLU A 474 4.91 -0.39 -26.17
N LEU A 475 4.37 0.35 -25.21
CA LEU A 475 5.14 1.20 -24.30
C LEU A 475 6.13 0.40 -23.43
N GLY A 476 5.75 -0.77 -22.91
CA GLY A 476 6.65 -1.64 -22.15
C GLY A 476 7.78 -2.20 -23.02
N ARG A 477 7.51 -2.48 -24.30
CA ARG A 477 8.53 -2.87 -25.28
C ARG A 477 9.50 -1.72 -25.55
N LEU A 478 9.00 -0.52 -25.79
CA LEU A 478 9.81 0.68 -26.02
C LEU A 478 10.69 1.05 -24.82
N LEU A 479 10.15 0.95 -23.60
CA LEU A 479 10.92 1.18 -22.36
C LEU A 479 12.03 0.13 -22.18
N LEU A 480 11.76 -1.14 -22.50
CA LEU A 480 12.76 -2.20 -22.44
C LEU A 480 13.86 -2.03 -23.51
N GLU A 481 13.49 -1.64 -24.71
CA GLU A 481 14.42 -1.28 -25.79
C GLU A 481 15.32 -0.11 -25.39
N ARG A 482 14.74 0.95 -24.80
CA ARG A 482 15.47 2.10 -24.28
C ARG A 482 16.46 1.69 -23.17
N ARG A 483 16.03 0.82 -22.26
CA ARG A 483 16.89 0.29 -21.20
C ARG A 483 18.03 -0.59 -21.75
N LYS A 484 17.75 -1.45 -22.72
CA LYS A 484 18.78 -2.24 -23.42
C LYS A 484 19.81 -1.35 -24.13
N ARG A 485 19.39 -0.24 -24.77
CA ARG A 485 20.29 0.76 -25.37
C ARG A 485 21.18 1.42 -24.33
N MET A 486 20.65 1.84 -23.19
CA MET A 486 21.44 2.44 -22.11
C MET A 486 22.49 1.47 -21.54
N PHE A 487 22.14 0.17 -21.38
CA PHE A 487 23.11 -0.83 -20.94
C PHE A 487 24.19 -1.15 -21.98
N ARG A 488 23.88 -1.07 -23.28
CA ARG A 488 24.88 -1.21 -24.35
C ARG A 488 25.87 -0.02 -24.40
N VAL A 489 25.40 1.21 -24.19
CA VAL A 489 26.24 2.39 -24.11
C VAL A 489 27.22 2.36 -22.94
N ARG A 490 26.80 1.81 -21.79
CA ARG A 490 27.68 1.64 -20.62
C ARG A 490 28.73 0.54 -20.78
N ARG A 491 28.56 -0.40 -21.73
CA ARG A 491 29.54 -1.45 -22.05
C ARG A 491 30.55 -1.04 -23.15
N ALA A 492 30.30 0.02 -23.89
CA ALA A 492 31.28 0.64 -24.74
C ALA A 492 32.23 1.46 -23.85
N GLY A 493 33.43 0.93 -23.65
CA GLY A 493 34.42 1.37 -22.68
C GLY A 493 34.86 2.83 -22.74
N PRO A 494 35.76 3.25 -21.83
CA PRO A 494 36.15 4.65 -21.69
C PRO A 494 36.82 5.16 -22.93
N TYR A 495 36.40 6.36 -23.37
CA TYR A 495 37.04 7.17 -24.36
C TYR A 495 38.53 7.36 -23.98
N ARG A 496 39.44 6.84 -24.81
CA ARG A 496 40.88 7.20 -24.74
C ARG A 496 41.03 8.53 -25.44
N PRO A 497 41.56 9.59 -24.81
CA PRO A 497 42.01 10.77 -25.52
C PRO A 497 43.19 10.36 -26.41
N SER A 498 43.13 10.67 -27.68
CA SER A 498 44.27 10.57 -28.60
C SER A 498 45.29 11.66 -28.21
N ASP A 499 46.51 11.23 -27.87
CA ASP A 499 47.69 12.11 -27.86
C ASP A 499 47.84 12.77 -29.23
N GLN A 500 47.79 14.09 -29.25
CA GLN A 500 48.36 14.88 -30.34
C GLN A 500 49.40 15.84 -29.78
N HIS A 501 50.57 15.76 -30.41
CA HIS A 501 51.78 16.54 -30.22
C HIS A 501 51.59 18.05 -30.07
#